data_59eb9a6b6e2a9f3d2042b86023b3cfe4
#
_entry.id   59eb9a6b6e2a9f3d2042b86023b3cfe4
#
_cell.length_a   1.000
_cell.length_b   1.000
_cell.length_c   1.000
_cell.angle_alpha   90.00
_cell.angle_beta   90.00
_cell.angle_gamma   90.00
#
_symmetry.space_group_name_H-M   'P 1'
#
loop_
_entity.id
_entity.type
_entity.pdbx_description
1 polymer ?
#
loop_
_entity_poly.entity_id
_entity_poly.type
_entity_poly.pdbx_seq_one_letter_code
_entity_poly.pdbx_strand_id
1 'polypeptide(L)'
;MTLNFSFKNTIIDKNQARYLQLNTEGEPAHFYGANGFPLGTYSEFLKQLSPKFKLTCLSLRACWPNIGKAPGQMNWEQYADDLIAFLNQNFQEPIVGIGHSKGATATIIAASKRPDLFKSLIVIEPASVTQIMSTILRFTPYFIKITQQPFKGALEKNNIWESRKAFFKHFRENKAYKRISDKVLQDFAEFGLRPTKNEKFTLTFSSEWELSNYLLAPFIWKYLQKVKIPIQVIAGKPSLFFSQKLREKWKSISPNSTIEVNENYGHLFPLEAPGICADMIKT
;
A
#
# COMPACT_ATOMS: atom_id res chain seq x y z
N MET A 1 18.89 16.19 5.07
CA MET A 1 18.22 15.93 6.37
C MET A 1 18.00 14.44 6.55
N THR A 2 18.46 13.87 7.65
CA THR A 2 18.15 12.47 8.00
C THR A 2 16.75 12.47 8.62
N LEU A 3 15.73 12.02 7.87
CA LEU A 3 14.40 11.87 8.43
C LEU A 3 14.42 10.77 9.49
N ASN A 4 14.05 11.12 10.71
CA ASN A 4 13.93 10.16 11.80
C ASN A 4 12.56 9.46 11.68
N PHE A 5 12.55 8.19 11.29
CA PHE A 5 11.35 7.36 11.18
C PHE A 5 10.91 6.90 12.58
N SER A 6 10.34 7.81 13.36
CA SER A 6 9.75 7.52 14.66
C SER A 6 8.28 7.15 14.52
N PHE A 7 7.96 5.89 14.79
CA PHE A 7 6.58 5.44 14.80
C PHE A 7 5.86 5.85 16.08
N LYS A 8 4.61 6.29 15.92
CA LYS A 8 3.68 6.60 16.98
C LYS A 8 2.55 5.57 17.00
N ASN A 9 1.78 5.54 18.09
CA ASN A 9 0.61 4.68 18.22
C ASN A 9 -0.64 5.54 18.50
N THR A 10 -1.78 5.04 18.04
CA THR A 10 -3.13 5.54 18.35
C THR A 10 -4.08 4.37 18.53
N ILE A 11 -5.32 4.59 18.92
CA ILE A 11 -6.32 3.53 19.02
C ILE A 11 -7.32 3.66 17.88
N ILE A 12 -7.48 2.60 17.11
CA ILE A 12 -8.48 2.48 16.05
C ILE A 12 -9.22 1.16 16.27
N ASP A 13 -10.53 1.22 16.38
CA ASP A 13 -11.39 0.06 16.57
C ASP A 13 -10.84 -0.89 17.68
N LYS A 14 -10.54 -0.32 18.86
CA LYS A 14 -9.98 -1.00 20.06
C LYS A 14 -8.58 -1.62 19.84
N ASN A 15 -7.97 -1.48 18.66
CA ASN A 15 -6.62 -1.97 18.37
C ASN A 15 -5.61 -0.84 18.46
N GLN A 16 -4.39 -1.16 18.90
CA GLN A 16 -3.27 -0.23 18.88
C GLN A 16 -2.77 -0.10 17.44
N ALA A 17 -3.17 0.97 16.76
CA ALA A 17 -2.73 1.28 15.41
C ALA A 17 -1.39 2.00 15.43
N ARG A 18 -0.54 1.71 14.44
CA ARG A 18 0.79 2.27 14.31
C ARG A 18 0.85 3.23 13.13
N TYR A 19 1.42 4.42 13.32
CA TYR A 19 1.56 5.42 12.27
C TYR A 19 2.90 6.15 12.31
N LEU A 20 3.23 6.83 11.23
CA LEU A 20 4.43 7.63 11.07
C LEU A 20 4.04 9.08 10.79
N GLN A 21 4.71 10.03 11.45
CA GLN A 21 4.61 11.46 11.16
C GLN A 21 6.01 11.98 10.82
N LEU A 22 6.17 12.54 9.59
CA LEU A 22 7.49 12.87 9.07
C LEU A 22 7.86 14.35 9.22
N ASN A 23 6.92 15.24 9.04
CA ASN A 23 7.12 16.67 9.17
C ASN A 23 5.85 17.36 9.69
N THR A 24 6.00 18.63 10.05
CA THR A 24 4.91 19.45 10.61
C THR A 24 4.43 20.53 9.65
N GLU A 25 5.13 20.74 8.54
CA GLU A 25 4.86 21.79 7.56
C GLU A 25 4.48 21.20 6.20
N GLY A 26 3.82 21.99 5.37
CA GLY A 26 3.33 21.61 4.05
C GLY A 26 1.86 21.24 4.03
N GLU A 27 1.37 20.88 2.85
CA GLU A 27 -0.02 20.46 2.65
C GLU A 27 -0.30 19.14 3.38
N PRO A 28 -1.37 19.07 4.20
CA PRO A 28 -1.70 17.84 4.92
C PRO A 28 -1.93 16.67 3.96
N ALA A 29 -1.21 15.57 4.18
CA ALA A 29 -1.31 14.39 3.34
C ALA A 29 -1.15 13.11 4.15
N HIS A 30 -1.79 12.05 3.66
CA HIS A 30 -1.66 10.69 4.17
C HIS A 30 -1.14 9.78 3.05
N PHE A 31 -0.16 8.90 3.36
CA PHE A 31 0.28 7.85 2.45
C PHE A 31 -0.09 6.47 2.99
N TYR A 32 -0.65 5.62 2.11
CA TYR A 32 -1.01 4.24 2.41
C TYR A 32 -0.29 3.28 1.47
N GLY A 33 0.48 2.32 2.03
CA GLY A 33 1.36 1.43 1.28
C GLY A 33 0.66 0.20 0.66
N ALA A 34 1.44 -0.59 -0.08
CA ALA A 34 1.00 -1.83 -0.72
C ALA A 34 0.96 -3.02 0.25
N ASN A 35 0.24 -4.08 -0.17
CA ASN A 35 0.23 -5.37 0.52
C ASN A 35 1.64 -5.97 0.63
N GLY A 36 1.97 -6.51 1.80
CA GLY A 36 3.26 -7.16 2.05
C GLY A 36 4.44 -6.22 2.34
N PHE A 37 4.26 -4.89 2.25
CA PHE A 37 5.31 -3.90 2.49
C PHE A 37 5.00 -3.04 3.72
N PRO A 38 5.74 -3.18 4.83
CA PRO A 38 5.67 -2.24 5.95
C PRO A 38 6.00 -0.82 5.52
N LEU A 39 5.42 0.17 6.21
CA LEU A 39 5.53 1.59 5.85
C LEU A 39 6.98 2.08 5.74
N GLY A 40 7.89 1.60 6.61
CA GLY A 40 9.30 1.96 6.55
C GLY A 40 10.04 1.51 5.28
N THR A 41 9.52 0.52 4.52
CA THR A 41 10.06 0.15 3.21
C THR A 41 10.00 1.30 2.20
N TYR A 42 9.06 2.24 2.39
CA TYR A 42 8.87 3.43 1.56
C TYR A 42 9.72 4.63 2.01
N SER A 43 10.71 4.44 2.89
CA SER A 43 11.52 5.54 3.46
C SER A 43 12.04 6.49 2.40
N GLU A 44 12.63 5.97 1.32
CA GLU A 44 13.19 6.80 0.25
C GLU A 44 12.09 7.57 -0.51
N PHE A 45 10.94 6.95 -0.78
CA PHE A 45 9.80 7.62 -1.42
C PHE A 45 9.20 8.71 -0.51
N LEU A 46 8.99 8.41 0.76
CA LEU A 46 8.43 9.35 1.73
C LEU A 46 9.36 10.56 1.98
N LYS A 47 10.69 10.35 1.92
CA LYS A 47 11.66 11.45 1.95
C LYS A 47 11.49 12.42 0.78
N GLN A 48 11.19 11.91 -0.41
CA GLN A 48 10.96 12.76 -1.58
C GLN A 48 9.63 13.53 -1.49
N LEU A 49 8.64 12.99 -0.79
CA LEU A 49 7.35 13.65 -0.57
C LEU A 49 7.38 14.70 0.55
N SER A 50 8.25 14.50 1.55
CA SER A 50 8.26 15.34 2.76
C SER A 50 8.50 16.83 2.52
N PRO A 51 9.20 17.30 1.46
CA PRO A 51 9.29 18.73 1.17
C PRO A 51 7.99 19.37 0.70
N LYS A 52 7.07 18.55 0.13
CA LYS A 52 5.79 19.01 -0.45
C LYS A 52 4.63 18.88 0.55
N PHE A 53 4.70 17.88 1.43
CA PHE A 53 3.56 17.48 2.25
C PHE A 53 3.91 17.36 3.74
N LYS A 54 2.97 17.77 4.59
CA LYS A 54 2.91 17.36 5.99
C LYS A 54 2.38 15.94 6.06
N LEU A 55 3.29 14.96 6.03
CA LEU A 55 2.96 13.55 5.92
C LEU A 55 2.65 12.91 7.26
N THR A 56 1.46 12.33 7.39
CA THR A 56 1.07 11.47 8.51
C THR A 56 0.49 10.18 7.96
N CYS A 57 1.21 9.06 8.11
CA CYS A 57 0.98 7.82 7.37
C CYS A 57 0.58 6.68 8.31
N LEU A 58 -0.64 6.16 8.19
CA LEU A 58 -1.09 4.98 8.92
C LEU A 58 -0.43 3.72 8.33
N SER A 59 0.14 2.87 9.20
CA SER A 59 0.56 1.53 8.78
C SER A 59 -0.65 0.65 8.47
N LEU A 60 -0.51 -0.25 7.50
CA LEU A 60 -1.55 -1.26 7.28
C LEU A 60 -1.78 -2.09 8.53
N ARG A 61 -3.03 -2.47 8.81
CA ARG A 61 -3.48 -3.22 10.00
C ARG A 61 -2.58 -4.43 10.31
N ALA A 62 -2.12 -5.14 9.30
CA ALA A 62 -1.18 -6.26 9.45
C ALA A 62 0.15 -5.92 10.15
N CYS A 63 0.54 -4.64 10.19
CA CYS A 63 1.74 -4.14 10.86
C CYS A 63 1.47 -3.55 12.26
N TRP A 64 0.23 -3.59 12.75
CA TRP A 64 -0.11 -3.03 14.06
C TRP A 64 0.39 -3.92 15.19
N PRO A 65 0.80 -3.35 16.31
CA PRO A 65 1.14 -4.13 17.50
C PRO A 65 -0.03 -5.00 17.95
N ASN A 66 0.23 -6.25 18.30
CA ASN A 66 -0.74 -7.18 18.88
C ASN A 66 -2.02 -7.39 18.07
N ILE A 67 -2.00 -7.18 16.75
CA ILE A 67 -3.18 -7.32 15.88
C ILE A 67 -3.73 -8.75 15.80
N GLY A 68 -2.97 -9.73 16.28
CA GLY A 68 -3.38 -11.13 16.26
C GLY A 68 -3.23 -11.81 14.90
N LYS A 69 -3.93 -12.95 14.78
CA LYS A 69 -3.90 -13.76 13.55
C LYS A 69 -4.65 -13.06 12.40
N ALA A 70 -4.20 -13.31 11.18
CA ALA A 70 -4.91 -12.86 10.00
C ALA A 70 -6.30 -13.52 9.92
N PRO A 71 -7.34 -12.79 9.50
CA PRO A 71 -8.63 -13.41 9.16
C PRO A 71 -8.45 -14.31 7.94
N GLY A 72 -9.33 -15.31 7.77
CA GLY A 72 -9.28 -16.22 6.63
C GLY A 72 -9.31 -15.49 5.28
N GLN A 73 -10.09 -14.40 5.17
CA GLN A 73 -10.13 -13.48 4.04
C GLN A 73 -10.31 -12.06 4.55
N MET A 74 -9.39 -11.18 4.21
CA MET A 74 -9.44 -9.78 4.65
C MET A 74 -10.32 -8.94 3.72
N ASN A 75 -11.35 -8.33 4.28
CA ASN A 75 -12.13 -7.33 3.55
C ASN A 75 -11.33 -6.02 3.45
N TRP A 76 -11.11 -5.55 2.23
CA TRP A 76 -10.36 -4.29 2.00
C TRP A 76 -11.12 -3.04 2.46
N GLU A 77 -12.44 -3.12 2.61
CA GLU A 77 -13.21 -2.03 3.22
C GLU A 77 -12.78 -1.74 4.65
N GLN A 78 -12.30 -2.77 5.39
CA GLN A 78 -11.76 -2.56 6.74
C GLN A 78 -10.56 -1.59 6.74
N TYR A 79 -9.69 -1.65 5.72
CA TYR A 79 -8.57 -0.71 5.61
C TYR A 79 -9.03 0.71 5.29
N ALA A 80 -10.13 0.85 4.56
CA ALA A 80 -10.76 2.15 4.33
C ALA A 80 -11.39 2.70 5.60
N ASP A 81 -12.05 1.86 6.38
CA ASP A 81 -12.66 2.24 7.65
C ASP A 81 -11.60 2.60 8.71
N ASP A 82 -10.47 1.86 8.75
CA ASP A 82 -9.30 2.21 9.55
C ASP A 82 -8.73 3.59 9.17
N LEU A 83 -8.61 3.85 7.86
CA LEU A 83 -8.15 5.14 7.35
C LEU A 83 -9.10 6.27 7.73
N ILE A 84 -10.41 6.10 7.55
CA ILE A 84 -11.42 7.09 7.93
C ILE A 84 -11.33 7.41 9.44
N ALA A 85 -11.25 6.37 10.28
CA ALA A 85 -11.12 6.56 11.72
C ALA A 85 -9.83 7.32 12.08
N PHE A 86 -8.72 6.97 11.42
CA PHE A 86 -7.44 7.65 11.61
C PHE A 86 -7.47 9.11 11.18
N LEU A 87 -8.06 9.41 10.03
CA LEU A 87 -8.16 10.79 9.52
C LEU A 87 -9.00 11.65 10.42
N ASN A 88 -10.15 11.17 10.89
CA ASN A 88 -11.01 11.90 11.86
C ASN A 88 -10.29 12.23 13.17
N GLN A 89 -9.32 11.42 13.61
CA GLN A 89 -8.57 11.64 14.85
C GLN A 89 -7.39 12.61 14.68
N ASN A 90 -6.80 12.69 13.49
CA ASN A 90 -5.49 13.32 13.31
C ASN A 90 -5.53 14.58 12.44
N PHE A 91 -6.65 14.86 11.75
CA PHE A 91 -6.77 16.00 10.85
C PHE A 91 -8.06 16.76 11.09
N GLN A 92 -7.99 18.10 11.00
CA GLN A 92 -9.12 19.01 11.12
C GLN A 92 -9.63 19.48 9.75
N GLU A 93 -8.85 19.27 8.70
CA GLU A 93 -9.08 19.73 7.35
C GLU A 93 -8.98 18.56 6.35
N PRO A 94 -9.66 18.66 5.19
CA PRO A 94 -9.48 17.69 4.11
C PRO A 94 -8.03 17.58 3.66
N ILE A 95 -7.56 16.36 3.41
CA ILE A 95 -6.17 16.05 3.11
C ILE A 95 -5.97 15.60 1.67
N VAL A 96 -4.71 15.56 1.22
CA VAL A 96 -4.31 14.81 0.01
C VAL A 96 -4.14 13.34 0.38
N GLY A 97 -4.98 12.48 -0.19
CA GLY A 97 -4.89 11.03 0.01
C GLY A 97 -3.94 10.40 -1.01
N ILE A 98 -2.76 9.94 -0.56
CA ILE A 98 -1.76 9.26 -1.42
C ILE A 98 -1.80 7.77 -1.13
N GLY A 99 -1.85 6.94 -2.17
CA GLY A 99 -1.85 5.49 -1.96
C GLY A 99 -1.12 4.72 -3.05
N HIS A 100 -0.52 3.59 -2.68
CA HIS A 100 0.10 2.66 -3.60
C HIS A 100 -0.59 1.30 -3.57
N SER A 101 -0.90 0.74 -4.75
CA SER A 101 -1.45 -0.60 -4.90
C SER A 101 -2.72 -0.81 -4.06
N LYS A 102 -2.71 -1.73 -3.09
CA LYS A 102 -3.80 -1.94 -2.12
C LYS A 102 -4.14 -0.67 -1.33
N GLY A 103 -3.11 0.09 -0.92
CA GLY A 103 -3.30 1.36 -0.22
C GLY A 103 -4.04 2.38 -1.08
N ALA A 104 -3.74 2.45 -2.38
CA ALA A 104 -4.48 3.29 -3.34
C ALA A 104 -5.97 2.90 -3.40
N THR A 105 -6.23 1.59 -3.48
CA THR A 105 -7.61 1.07 -3.49
C THR A 105 -8.36 1.38 -2.19
N ALA A 106 -7.71 1.19 -1.03
CA ALA A 106 -8.31 1.51 0.26
C ALA A 106 -8.59 3.02 0.40
N THR A 107 -7.70 3.88 -0.11
CA THR A 107 -7.89 5.35 -0.12
C THR A 107 -9.08 5.75 -1.00
N ILE A 108 -9.26 5.12 -2.18
CA ILE A 108 -10.44 5.34 -3.03
C ILE A 108 -11.73 4.91 -2.33
N ILE A 109 -11.71 3.76 -1.67
CA ILE A 109 -12.87 3.27 -0.91
C ILE A 109 -13.21 4.26 0.22
N ALA A 110 -12.21 4.74 0.96
CA ALA A 110 -12.39 5.73 2.02
C ALA A 110 -12.98 7.04 1.47
N ALA A 111 -12.42 7.58 0.38
CA ALA A 111 -12.93 8.79 -0.26
C ALA A 111 -14.35 8.63 -0.83
N SER A 112 -14.72 7.43 -1.27
CA SER A 112 -16.09 7.13 -1.71
C SER A 112 -17.12 7.12 -0.58
N LYS A 113 -16.67 6.79 0.66
CA LYS A 113 -17.50 6.76 1.87
C LYS A 113 -17.54 8.12 2.57
N ARG A 114 -16.41 8.84 2.60
CA ARG A 114 -16.22 10.12 3.29
C ARG A 114 -15.40 11.08 2.40
N PRO A 115 -16.02 11.62 1.33
CA PRO A 115 -15.34 12.56 0.42
C PRO A 115 -14.91 13.86 1.12
N ASP A 116 -15.59 14.23 2.20
CA ASP A 116 -15.29 15.39 3.02
C ASP A 116 -13.93 15.36 3.71
N LEU A 117 -13.32 14.17 3.86
CA LEU A 117 -11.99 14.02 4.43
C LEU A 117 -10.85 14.23 3.42
N PHE A 118 -11.16 14.35 2.12
CA PHE A 118 -10.15 14.38 1.08
C PHE A 118 -10.32 15.61 0.17
N LYS A 119 -9.23 16.34 -0.03
CA LYS A 119 -9.11 17.42 -1.02
C LYS A 119 -8.90 16.87 -2.42
N SER A 120 -8.02 15.87 -2.54
CA SER A 120 -7.69 15.18 -3.78
C SER A 120 -7.08 13.82 -3.49
N LEU A 121 -6.99 12.97 -4.52
CA LEU A 121 -6.33 11.68 -4.44
C LEU A 121 -5.16 11.60 -5.41
N ILE A 122 -4.06 10.98 -4.96
CA ILE A 122 -2.91 10.58 -5.77
C ILE A 122 -2.79 9.07 -5.63
N VAL A 123 -3.14 8.33 -6.66
CA VAL A 123 -3.17 6.87 -6.63
C VAL A 123 -2.11 6.30 -7.56
N ILE A 124 -1.20 5.53 -6.98
CA ILE A 124 -0.06 4.96 -7.67
C ILE A 124 -0.33 3.48 -7.86
N GLU A 125 -0.38 3.02 -9.12
CA GLU A 125 -0.57 1.60 -9.46
C GLU A 125 -1.72 0.95 -8.69
N PRO A 126 -2.95 1.52 -8.68
CA PRO A 126 -4.05 1.01 -7.86
C PRO A 126 -4.33 -0.46 -8.18
N ALA A 127 -4.43 -1.30 -7.16
CA ALA A 127 -4.81 -2.69 -7.32
C ALA A 127 -6.28 -2.75 -7.75
N SER A 128 -6.49 -3.11 -9.01
CA SER A 128 -7.83 -3.18 -9.61
C SER A 128 -8.05 -4.50 -10.32
N VAL A 129 -9.24 -5.03 -10.18
CA VAL A 129 -9.69 -6.23 -10.88
C VAL A 129 -11.00 -5.96 -11.60
N THR A 130 -11.26 -6.70 -12.67
CA THR A 130 -12.56 -6.64 -13.35
C THR A 130 -13.63 -7.26 -12.44
N GLN A 131 -14.89 -6.96 -12.71
CA GLN A 131 -16.02 -7.58 -11.99
C GLN A 131 -15.99 -9.10 -12.11
N ILE A 132 -15.74 -9.60 -13.32
CA ILE A 132 -15.61 -11.03 -13.60
C ILE A 132 -14.52 -11.65 -12.73
N MET A 133 -13.33 -11.05 -12.70
CA MET A 133 -12.22 -11.54 -11.88
C MET A 133 -12.55 -11.51 -10.39
N SER A 134 -13.15 -10.43 -9.89
CA SER A 134 -13.58 -10.33 -8.48
C SER A 134 -14.60 -11.43 -8.14
N THR A 135 -15.54 -11.71 -9.05
CA THR A 135 -16.54 -12.78 -8.90
C THR A 135 -15.88 -14.15 -8.92
N ILE A 136 -14.99 -14.40 -9.90
CA ILE A 136 -14.23 -15.66 -9.97
C ILE A 136 -13.45 -15.86 -8.67
N LEU A 137 -12.69 -14.89 -8.22
CA LEU A 137 -11.94 -14.98 -6.98
C LEU A 137 -12.83 -15.26 -5.76
N ARG A 138 -14.02 -14.70 -5.71
CA ARG A 138 -14.97 -14.93 -4.61
C ARG A 138 -15.44 -16.38 -4.54
N PHE A 139 -15.72 -17.00 -5.68
CA PHE A 139 -16.28 -18.36 -5.76
C PHE A 139 -15.22 -19.46 -5.98
N THR A 140 -13.97 -19.10 -6.33
CA THR A 140 -12.89 -20.08 -6.46
C THR A 140 -12.57 -20.69 -5.09
N PRO A 141 -12.55 -22.02 -4.94
CA PRO A 141 -12.16 -22.68 -3.71
C PRO A 141 -10.74 -22.31 -3.26
N TYR A 142 -10.52 -22.27 -1.95
CA TYR A 142 -9.25 -21.89 -1.36
C TYR A 142 -8.07 -22.72 -1.90
N PHE A 143 -8.22 -24.04 -1.97
CA PHE A 143 -7.17 -24.95 -2.43
C PHE A 143 -6.75 -24.72 -3.88
N ILE A 144 -7.65 -24.18 -4.73
CA ILE A 144 -7.31 -23.78 -6.11
C ILE A 144 -6.59 -22.43 -6.10
N LYS A 145 -7.04 -21.45 -5.31
CA LYS A 145 -6.39 -20.14 -5.24
C LYS A 145 -4.93 -20.25 -4.88
N ILE A 146 -4.59 -21.03 -3.85
CA ILE A 146 -3.22 -21.13 -3.34
C ILE A 146 -2.22 -21.80 -4.29
N THR A 147 -2.67 -22.41 -5.39
CA THR A 147 -1.79 -22.91 -6.44
C THR A 147 -1.37 -21.86 -7.45
N GLN A 148 -2.00 -20.69 -7.44
CA GLN A 148 -1.78 -19.60 -8.41
C GLN A 148 -1.06 -18.41 -7.79
N GLN A 149 -0.30 -17.65 -8.61
CA GLN A 149 0.23 -16.38 -8.17
C GLN A 149 -0.88 -15.32 -8.13
N PRO A 150 -0.85 -14.38 -7.16
CA PRO A 150 0.17 -14.17 -6.12
C PRO A 150 -0.03 -14.99 -4.83
N PHE A 151 -1.10 -15.78 -4.73
CA PHE A 151 -1.47 -16.50 -3.49
C PHE A 151 -0.40 -17.52 -3.07
N LYS A 152 0.11 -18.30 -4.05
CA LYS A 152 1.19 -19.27 -3.83
C LYS A 152 2.42 -18.59 -3.23
N GLY A 153 2.87 -17.49 -3.83
CA GLY A 153 4.04 -16.76 -3.34
C GLY A 153 3.85 -16.20 -1.93
N ALA A 154 2.65 -15.74 -1.57
CA ALA A 154 2.35 -15.30 -0.23
C ALA A 154 2.34 -16.46 0.77
N LEU A 155 1.76 -17.60 0.39
CA LEU A 155 1.69 -18.81 1.25
C LEU A 155 3.08 -19.39 1.54
N GLU A 156 3.95 -19.45 0.53
CA GLU A 156 5.29 -20.04 0.59
C GLU A 156 6.34 -19.09 1.20
N LYS A 157 5.96 -17.84 1.47
CA LYS A 157 6.88 -16.85 2.01
C LYS A 157 7.37 -17.23 3.40
N ASN A 158 8.69 -17.26 3.57
CA ASN A 158 9.29 -17.56 4.87
C ASN A 158 8.98 -16.46 5.89
N ASN A 159 8.38 -16.83 7.01
CA ASN A 159 8.08 -15.90 8.11
C ASN A 159 9.26 -15.71 9.09
N ILE A 160 10.19 -16.66 9.16
CA ILE A 160 11.31 -16.66 10.11
C ILE A 160 12.63 -16.54 9.38
N TRP A 161 13.47 -15.65 9.83
CA TRP A 161 14.75 -15.30 9.21
C TRP A 161 15.88 -15.30 10.24
N GLU A 162 17.06 -15.78 9.85
CA GLU A 162 18.24 -15.76 10.70
C GLU A 162 18.79 -14.35 10.92
N SER A 163 18.68 -13.49 9.91
CA SER A 163 19.16 -12.10 9.98
C SER A 163 18.53 -11.21 8.92
N ARG A 164 18.61 -9.89 9.11
CA ARG A 164 18.28 -8.89 8.08
C ARG A 164 19.15 -9.06 6.83
N LYS A 165 20.41 -9.47 6.99
CA LYS A 165 21.32 -9.76 5.86
C LYS A 165 20.83 -10.93 5.02
N ALA A 166 20.35 -12.01 5.64
CA ALA A 166 19.79 -13.17 4.94
C ALA A 166 18.52 -12.77 4.18
N PHE A 167 17.64 -11.96 4.79
CA PHE A 167 16.45 -11.40 4.15
C PHE A 167 16.81 -10.53 2.94
N PHE A 168 17.72 -9.58 3.11
CA PHE A 168 18.19 -8.71 2.02
C PHE A 168 18.73 -9.55 0.85
N LYS A 169 19.62 -10.51 1.11
CA LYS A 169 20.19 -11.37 0.07
C LYS A 169 19.11 -12.12 -0.72
N HIS A 170 18.15 -12.72 -0.03
CA HIS A 170 17.03 -13.42 -0.66
C HIS A 170 16.25 -12.53 -1.65
N PHE A 171 15.88 -11.31 -1.21
CA PHE A 171 15.15 -10.40 -2.09
C PHE A 171 16.02 -9.81 -3.19
N ARG A 172 17.33 -9.61 -2.96
CA ARG A 172 18.26 -9.13 -4.01
C ARG A 172 18.42 -10.15 -5.15
N GLU A 173 18.40 -11.43 -4.82
CA GLU A 173 18.49 -12.52 -5.81
C GLU A 173 17.17 -12.75 -6.56
N ASN A 174 16.06 -12.28 -6.03
CA ASN A 174 14.75 -12.45 -6.65
C ASN A 174 14.55 -11.47 -7.82
N LYS A 175 14.30 -12.02 -9.03
CA LYS A 175 14.14 -11.25 -10.28
C LYS A 175 13.02 -10.18 -10.21
N ALA A 176 11.98 -10.40 -9.40
CA ALA A 176 10.89 -9.43 -9.23
C ALA A 176 11.34 -8.12 -8.56
N TYR A 177 12.44 -8.16 -7.80
CA TYR A 177 12.99 -7.02 -7.07
C TYR A 177 14.25 -6.44 -7.73
N LYS A 178 14.64 -6.89 -8.92
CA LYS A 178 15.90 -6.49 -9.58
C LYS A 178 16.04 -4.98 -9.82
N ARG A 179 14.93 -4.26 -9.98
CA ARG A 179 14.90 -2.81 -10.21
C ARG A 179 14.95 -1.99 -8.93
N ILE A 180 14.67 -2.62 -7.78
CA ILE A 180 14.69 -1.95 -6.49
C ILE A 180 16.14 -1.75 -6.07
N SER A 181 16.51 -0.54 -5.62
CA SER A 181 17.86 -0.24 -5.16
C SER A 181 18.21 -1.00 -3.87
N ASP A 182 19.52 -1.19 -3.62
CA ASP A 182 19.99 -1.82 -2.40
C ASP A 182 19.54 -1.05 -1.15
N LYS A 183 19.49 0.28 -1.22
CA LYS A 183 19.02 1.12 -0.11
C LYS A 183 17.56 0.81 0.25
N VAL A 184 16.66 0.72 -0.72
CA VAL A 184 15.25 0.37 -0.48
C VAL A 184 15.11 -1.07 0.02
N LEU A 185 15.92 -2.01 -0.48
CA LEU A 185 15.93 -3.39 0.05
C LEU A 185 16.49 -3.48 1.47
N GLN A 186 17.46 -2.64 1.83
CA GLN A 186 17.95 -2.52 3.21
C GLN A 186 16.84 -1.97 4.13
N ASP A 187 16.11 -0.94 3.69
CA ASP A 187 14.95 -0.42 4.44
C ASP A 187 13.86 -1.51 4.55
N PHE A 188 13.65 -2.30 3.49
CA PHE A 188 12.72 -3.45 3.57
C PHE A 188 13.20 -4.50 4.59
N ALA A 189 14.49 -4.80 4.67
CA ALA A 189 15.04 -5.71 5.67
C ALA A 189 14.94 -5.14 7.10
N GLU A 190 15.15 -3.83 7.26
CA GLU A 190 15.07 -3.15 8.56
C GLU A 190 13.65 -3.11 9.11
N PHE A 191 12.68 -2.65 8.31
CA PHE A 191 11.30 -2.47 8.74
C PHE A 191 10.41 -3.68 8.49
N GLY A 192 10.81 -4.57 7.57
CA GLY A 192 10.12 -5.82 7.24
C GLY A 192 10.29 -6.90 8.28
N LEU A 193 11.27 -6.78 9.16
CA LEU A 193 11.60 -7.75 10.19
C LEU A 193 11.56 -7.15 11.60
N ARG A 194 11.08 -7.95 12.54
CA ARG A 194 11.13 -7.66 13.98
C ARG A 194 11.84 -8.79 14.72
N PRO A 195 12.63 -8.52 15.79
CA PRO A 195 13.32 -9.54 16.53
C PRO A 195 12.32 -10.46 17.24
N THR A 196 12.71 -11.70 17.43
CA THR A 196 12.02 -12.71 18.25
C THR A 196 12.81 -12.96 19.53
N LYS A 197 12.21 -13.72 20.47
CA LYS A 197 12.90 -14.10 21.74
C LYS A 197 14.09 -15.04 21.51
N ASN A 198 14.18 -15.72 20.34
CA ASN A 198 15.18 -16.73 20.02
C ASN A 198 16.28 -16.19 19.10
N GLU A 199 16.63 -14.91 19.20
CA GLU A 199 17.66 -14.25 18.38
C GLU A 199 17.45 -14.29 16.87
N LYS A 200 16.29 -14.78 16.40
CA LYS A 200 15.85 -14.76 15.02
C LYS A 200 14.96 -13.55 14.75
N PHE A 201 14.53 -13.42 13.51
CA PHE A 201 13.62 -12.38 13.08
C PHE A 201 12.34 -13.00 12.49
N THR A 202 11.21 -12.32 12.71
CA THR A 202 9.94 -12.65 12.05
C THR A 202 9.45 -11.48 11.22
N LEU A 203 8.63 -11.76 10.20
CA LEU A 203 8.04 -10.73 9.38
C LEU A 203 7.16 -9.76 10.21
N THR A 204 7.34 -8.45 9.99
CA THR A 204 6.44 -7.42 10.50
C THR A 204 5.06 -7.53 9.85
N PHE A 205 5.04 -7.82 8.55
CA PHE A 205 3.85 -8.13 7.76
C PHE A 205 3.89 -9.61 7.42
N SER A 206 3.19 -10.45 8.18
CA SER A 206 3.32 -11.91 8.04
C SER A 206 2.73 -12.42 6.72
N SER A 207 3.19 -13.60 6.30
CA SER A 207 2.73 -14.27 5.09
C SER A 207 1.22 -14.56 5.13
N GLU A 208 0.68 -14.89 6.30
CA GLU A 208 -0.76 -15.15 6.49
C GLU A 208 -1.59 -13.88 6.28
N TRP A 209 -1.14 -12.73 6.79
CA TRP A 209 -1.79 -11.44 6.53
C TRP A 209 -1.69 -11.05 5.06
N GLU A 210 -0.55 -11.28 4.41
CA GLU A 210 -0.38 -11.00 2.99
C GLU A 210 -1.32 -11.86 2.13
N LEU A 211 -1.38 -13.16 2.40
CA LEU A 211 -2.28 -14.09 1.72
C LEU A 211 -3.75 -13.70 1.94
N SER A 212 -4.16 -13.47 3.19
CA SER A 212 -5.53 -13.08 3.54
C SER A 212 -6.01 -11.86 2.73
N ASN A 213 -5.12 -10.90 2.49
CA ASN A 213 -5.39 -9.73 1.66
C ASN A 213 -5.58 -10.04 0.18
N TYR A 214 -4.93 -11.06 -0.36
CA TYR A 214 -5.11 -11.46 -1.75
C TYR A 214 -6.39 -12.25 -1.99
N LEU A 215 -6.87 -13.00 -0.99
CA LEU A 215 -8.00 -13.93 -1.16
C LEU A 215 -9.32 -13.24 -1.49
N LEU A 216 -9.46 -11.93 -1.22
CA LEU A 216 -10.64 -11.14 -1.53
C LEU A 216 -10.25 -9.77 -2.09
N ALA A 217 -10.11 -9.67 -3.42
CA ALA A 217 -9.89 -8.40 -4.09
C ALA A 217 -11.23 -7.68 -4.36
N PRO A 218 -11.39 -6.40 -3.96
CA PRO A 218 -12.64 -5.68 -4.14
C PRO A 218 -12.86 -5.28 -5.60
N PHE A 219 -14.13 -5.17 -5.96
CA PHE A 219 -14.55 -4.52 -7.19
C PHE A 219 -14.49 -3.00 -7.01
N ILE A 220 -13.34 -2.41 -7.35
CA ILE A 220 -13.04 -0.98 -7.10
C ILE A 220 -14.01 -0.03 -7.81
N TRP A 221 -14.54 -0.41 -8.97
CA TRP A 221 -15.28 0.47 -9.88
C TRP A 221 -16.54 1.07 -9.26
N LYS A 222 -17.24 0.31 -8.40
CA LYS A 222 -18.42 0.81 -7.66
C LYS A 222 -18.09 1.95 -6.68
N TYR A 223 -16.85 1.99 -6.20
CA TYR A 223 -16.37 3.08 -5.32
C TYR A 223 -15.88 4.26 -6.14
N LEU A 224 -15.11 4.00 -7.21
CA LEU A 224 -14.58 5.04 -8.09
C LEU A 224 -15.68 5.94 -8.68
N GLN A 225 -16.84 5.37 -9.06
CA GLN A 225 -18.00 6.10 -9.53
C GLN A 225 -18.52 7.17 -8.55
N LYS A 226 -18.33 6.95 -7.24
CA LYS A 226 -18.78 7.85 -6.18
C LYS A 226 -17.77 8.97 -5.87
N VAL A 227 -16.51 8.81 -6.24
CA VAL A 227 -15.47 9.81 -5.97
C VAL A 227 -15.59 10.95 -6.99
N LYS A 228 -15.85 12.16 -6.49
CA LYS A 228 -16.03 13.38 -7.32
C LYS A 228 -14.88 14.38 -7.18
N ILE A 229 -14.01 14.20 -6.19
CA ILE A 229 -12.80 15.00 -5.98
C ILE A 229 -11.75 14.69 -7.07
N PRO A 230 -10.77 15.58 -7.31
CA PRO A 230 -9.70 15.34 -8.27
C PRO A 230 -8.89 14.08 -7.96
N ILE A 231 -8.55 13.31 -9.01
CA ILE A 231 -7.71 12.13 -8.88
C ILE A 231 -6.57 12.21 -9.89
N GLN A 232 -5.34 12.17 -9.39
CA GLN A 232 -4.16 11.89 -10.20
C GLN A 232 -3.84 10.39 -10.09
N VAL A 233 -3.70 9.73 -11.22
CA VAL A 233 -3.30 8.32 -11.31
C VAL A 233 -1.90 8.25 -11.91
N ILE A 234 -0.99 7.59 -11.21
CA ILE A 234 0.36 7.31 -11.68
C ILE A 234 0.46 5.81 -11.94
N ALA A 235 0.79 5.44 -13.16
CA ALA A 235 0.88 4.05 -13.59
C ALA A 235 2.29 3.72 -14.11
N GLY A 236 2.69 2.48 -13.96
CA GLY A 236 3.89 1.93 -14.58
C GLY A 236 3.60 1.06 -15.80
N LYS A 237 4.64 0.70 -16.54
CA LYS A 237 4.57 -0.29 -17.61
C LYS A 237 5.88 -1.12 -17.64
N PRO A 238 5.80 -2.46 -17.58
CA PRO A 238 4.57 -3.26 -17.53
C PRO A 238 3.90 -3.27 -16.15
N SER A 239 2.57 -3.25 -16.13
CA SER A 239 1.79 -3.46 -14.91
C SER A 239 0.81 -4.62 -15.09
N LEU A 240 0.83 -5.58 -14.15
CA LEU A 240 -0.12 -6.69 -14.11
C LEU A 240 -1.46 -6.27 -13.46
N PHE A 241 -1.43 -5.31 -12.55
CA PHE A 241 -2.59 -4.92 -11.74
C PHE A 241 -3.34 -3.71 -12.30
N PHE A 242 -2.70 -2.92 -13.20
CA PHE A 242 -3.30 -1.74 -13.80
C PHE A 242 -2.96 -1.64 -15.30
N SER A 243 -3.38 -2.66 -16.05
CA SER A 243 -3.16 -2.78 -17.50
C SER A 243 -3.81 -1.63 -18.30
N GLN A 244 -3.43 -1.46 -19.56
CA GLN A 244 -4.02 -0.45 -20.47
C GLN A 244 -5.55 -0.55 -20.48
N LYS A 245 -6.12 -1.75 -20.61
CA LYS A 245 -7.57 -1.98 -20.59
C LYS A 245 -8.24 -1.47 -19.31
N LEU A 246 -7.56 -1.62 -18.16
CA LEU A 246 -8.07 -1.13 -16.88
C LEU A 246 -7.95 0.41 -16.79
N ARG A 247 -6.91 1.02 -17.37
CA ARG A 247 -6.77 2.49 -17.47
C ARG A 247 -7.85 3.11 -18.36
N GLU A 248 -8.15 2.49 -19.50
CA GLU A 248 -9.24 2.90 -20.38
C GLU A 248 -10.60 2.83 -19.66
N LYS A 249 -10.85 1.72 -18.95
CA LYS A 249 -12.04 1.59 -18.12
C LYS A 249 -12.08 2.65 -17.00
N TRP A 250 -10.93 2.95 -16.37
CA TRP A 250 -10.86 4.02 -15.37
C TRP A 250 -11.31 5.35 -15.95
N LYS A 251 -10.77 5.72 -17.10
CA LYS A 251 -11.15 6.96 -17.79
C LYS A 251 -12.63 7.04 -18.17
N SER A 252 -13.24 5.92 -18.53
CA SER A 252 -14.69 5.89 -18.82
C SER A 252 -15.56 6.13 -17.58
N ILE A 253 -15.07 5.75 -16.38
CA ILE A 253 -15.80 5.89 -15.11
C ILE A 253 -15.49 7.23 -14.43
N SER A 254 -14.25 7.69 -14.49
CA SER A 254 -13.75 8.92 -13.88
C SER A 254 -13.01 9.76 -14.94
N PRO A 255 -13.73 10.42 -15.85
CA PRO A 255 -13.14 11.13 -16.99
C PRO A 255 -12.26 12.30 -16.56
N ASN A 256 -12.54 12.90 -15.41
CA ASN A 256 -11.77 14.01 -14.84
C ASN A 256 -10.47 13.59 -14.16
N SER A 257 -10.21 12.27 -14.00
CA SER A 257 -8.92 11.81 -13.50
C SER A 257 -7.81 12.09 -14.52
N THR A 258 -6.64 12.54 -14.07
CA THR A 258 -5.43 12.52 -14.88
C THR A 258 -4.77 11.14 -14.74
N ILE A 259 -4.27 10.57 -15.85
CA ILE A 259 -3.52 9.30 -15.83
C ILE A 259 -2.19 9.53 -16.53
N GLU A 260 -1.11 9.36 -15.77
CA GLU A 260 0.26 9.46 -16.27
C GLU A 260 0.92 8.09 -16.20
N VAL A 261 1.58 7.67 -17.28
CA VAL A 261 2.21 6.35 -17.39
C VAL A 261 3.71 6.51 -17.54
N ASN A 262 4.47 5.86 -16.69
CA ASN A 262 5.90 5.73 -16.85
C ASN A 262 6.23 4.39 -17.53
N GLU A 263 6.91 4.43 -18.67
CA GLU A 263 7.22 3.25 -19.49
C GLU A 263 8.36 2.36 -18.94
N ASN A 264 9.10 2.85 -17.94
CA ASN A 264 10.34 2.20 -17.47
C ASN A 264 10.16 1.40 -16.17
N TYR A 265 9.10 1.66 -15.39
CA TYR A 265 8.90 1.08 -14.06
C TYR A 265 7.58 0.36 -13.97
N GLY A 266 7.53 -0.69 -13.15
CA GLY A 266 6.37 -1.56 -13.03
C GLY A 266 5.47 -1.23 -11.83
N HIS A 267 4.82 -2.28 -11.33
CA HIS A 267 3.87 -2.15 -10.23
C HIS A 267 4.50 -1.63 -8.93
N LEU A 268 5.78 -1.90 -8.70
CA LEU A 268 6.50 -1.43 -7.51
C LEU A 268 7.15 -0.06 -7.70
N PHE A 269 6.64 0.77 -8.59
CA PHE A 269 7.22 2.05 -8.99
C PHE A 269 7.70 2.94 -7.82
N PRO A 270 6.96 3.16 -6.71
CA PRO A 270 7.46 3.95 -5.60
C PRO A 270 8.69 3.36 -4.90
N LEU A 271 8.94 2.05 -5.07
CA LEU A 271 10.09 1.34 -4.53
C LEU A 271 11.20 1.17 -5.58
N GLU A 272 10.85 1.05 -6.87
CA GLU A 272 11.80 0.92 -7.97
C GLU A 272 12.52 2.24 -8.27
N ALA A 273 11.79 3.36 -8.25
CA ALA A 273 12.30 4.70 -8.55
C ALA A 273 11.62 5.78 -7.69
N PRO A 274 11.93 5.83 -6.38
CA PRO A 274 11.27 6.73 -5.43
C PRO A 274 11.22 8.19 -5.86
N GLY A 275 12.35 8.75 -6.33
CA GLY A 275 12.45 10.14 -6.78
C GLY A 275 11.59 10.41 -8.00
N ILE A 276 11.75 9.60 -9.06
CA ILE A 276 10.97 9.77 -10.29
C ILE A 276 9.47 9.66 -10.04
N CYS A 277 9.07 8.71 -9.18
CA CYS A 277 7.68 8.56 -8.80
C CYS A 277 7.14 9.79 -8.04
N ALA A 278 7.93 10.35 -7.14
CA ALA A 278 7.57 11.55 -6.38
C ALA A 278 7.54 12.82 -7.26
N ASP A 279 8.40 12.91 -8.28
CA ASP A 279 8.43 14.03 -9.23
C ASP A 279 7.20 14.05 -10.14
N MET A 280 6.57 12.90 -10.40
CA MET A 280 5.31 12.82 -11.14
C MET A 280 4.11 13.31 -10.32
N ILE A 281 4.24 13.46 -9.01
CA ILE A 281 3.17 13.96 -8.13
C ILE A 281 3.02 15.47 -8.29
N LYS A 282 1.85 15.89 -8.77
CA LYS A 282 1.47 17.31 -8.93
C LYS A 282 0.79 17.79 -7.65
N THR A 283 1.27 18.90 -7.14
CA THR A 283 0.70 19.63 -5.99
C THR A 283 -0.17 20.78 -6.47
#